data_8da16481cb276bb87598dfaee14a6b14
#
_entry.id   8da16481cb276bb87598dfaee14a6b14
#
_cell.length_a   1.000
_cell.length_b   1.000
_cell.length_c   1.000
_cell.angle_alpha   90.00
_cell.angle_beta   90.00
_cell.angle_gamma   90.00
#
_symmetry.space_group_name_H-M   'P 1'
#
loop_
_entity.id
_entity.type
_entity.pdbx_description
1 polymer ?
#
loop_
_entity_poly.entity_id
_entity_poly.type
_entity_poly.pdbx_seq_one_letter_code
_entity_poly.pdbx_strand_id
1 'polypeptide(L)'
;MAVATPPVETRPVRPAGRSRLRPGTVISYIVLSLLAILFLVPYYLIFRNALLTQPEILSFKWVWLPIPPHFENLQALFSDEAAPMATGLRNSAAVAIIQTVGQIFIASLAGYGLARIPYRWSNVVFYAMLLTLMIPGAVTFVPLFVLVSSIGWVNTLQGLIVPGLFNTFAAFLFRQFYLDFPMDLEDAGRVDGLNYWGLYRYILLPNSLGIMMALGLITFIGSWNSFLWPLIIGQSDRWWTVQVVLSTFLTAQTINLPALFMGAAIAVLPLVIIFIAAQRYIVEGVTASGIKG
;
A
#
# COMPACT_ATOMS: atom_id res chain seq x y z
N MET A 1 -4.74 -69.81 19.37
CA MET A 1 -4.61 -68.75 20.39
C MET A 1 -5.13 -67.48 19.78
N ALA A 2 -6.38 -67.09 20.19
CA ALA A 2 -6.99 -65.86 19.70
C ALA A 2 -6.52 -64.72 20.59
N VAL A 3 -5.89 -63.70 20.03
CA VAL A 3 -5.47 -62.47 20.74
C VAL A 3 -6.68 -61.58 20.85
N ALA A 4 -7.21 -61.42 22.08
CA ALA A 4 -8.30 -60.52 22.38
C ALA A 4 -7.80 -59.05 22.33
N THR A 5 -8.36 -58.26 21.44
CA THR A 5 -8.15 -56.83 21.38
C THR A 5 -8.81 -56.14 22.58
N PRO A 6 -8.11 -55.26 23.30
CA PRO A 6 -8.73 -54.54 24.43
C PRO A 6 -9.81 -53.59 23.94
N PRO A 7 -10.87 -53.34 24.74
CA PRO A 7 -11.95 -52.42 24.37
C PRO A 7 -11.44 -50.98 24.26
N VAL A 8 -11.84 -50.31 23.16
CA VAL A 8 -11.58 -48.89 22.96
C VAL A 8 -12.40 -48.08 23.94
N GLU A 9 -11.74 -47.53 24.96
CA GLU A 9 -12.37 -46.54 25.89
C GLU A 9 -12.77 -45.28 25.14
N THR A 10 -14.03 -45.14 24.85
CA THR A 10 -14.59 -43.89 24.33
C THR A 10 -14.58 -42.83 25.44
N ARG A 11 -13.60 -41.91 25.43
CA ARG A 11 -13.64 -40.74 26.34
C ARG A 11 -14.86 -39.91 26.03
N PRO A 12 -15.68 -39.56 27.04
CA PRO A 12 -16.85 -38.71 26.83
C PRO A 12 -16.39 -37.34 26.33
N VAL A 13 -16.92 -36.92 25.15
CA VAL A 13 -16.74 -35.58 24.62
C VAL A 13 -17.38 -34.60 25.61
N ARG A 14 -16.54 -33.87 26.35
CA ARG A 14 -17.02 -32.80 27.23
C ARG A 14 -17.70 -31.75 26.36
N PRO A 15 -18.98 -31.38 26.66
CA PRO A 15 -19.61 -30.30 25.92
C PRO A 15 -18.77 -29.04 26.07
N ALA A 16 -18.51 -28.36 24.93
CA ALA A 16 -17.79 -27.10 24.92
C ALA A 16 -18.52 -26.10 25.81
N GLY A 17 -17.99 -25.89 27.01
CA GLY A 17 -18.56 -24.95 27.97
C GLY A 17 -18.58 -23.58 27.32
N ARG A 18 -19.73 -22.89 27.37
CA ARG A 18 -19.85 -21.48 26.96
C ARG A 18 -18.76 -20.71 27.70
N SER A 19 -17.72 -20.32 26.99
CA SER A 19 -16.63 -19.52 27.54
C SER A 19 -17.20 -18.16 27.98
N ARG A 20 -17.37 -17.98 29.31
CA ARG A 20 -17.66 -16.65 29.85
C ARG A 20 -16.53 -15.74 29.44
N LEU A 21 -16.86 -14.68 28.66
CA LEU A 21 -15.88 -13.68 28.24
C LEU A 21 -15.18 -13.15 29.50
N ARG A 22 -13.86 -13.27 29.55
CA ARG A 22 -13.08 -12.76 30.67
C ARG A 22 -13.28 -11.23 30.72
N PRO A 23 -13.42 -10.59 31.92
CA PRO A 23 -13.61 -9.13 32.00
C PRO A 23 -12.59 -8.32 31.20
N GLY A 24 -11.32 -8.75 31.17
CA GLY A 24 -10.28 -8.13 30.35
C GLY A 24 -10.57 -8.17 28.84
N THR A 25 -11.18 -9.25 28.35
CA THR A 25 -11.57 -9.35 26.92
C THR A 25 -12.68 -8.35 26.59
N VAL A 26 -13.66 -8.17 27.48
CA VAL A 26 -14.74 -7.18 27.28
C VAL A 26 -14.18 -5.76 27.25
N ILE A 27 -13.30 -5.42 28.19
CA ILE A 27 -12.62 -4.11 28.23
C ILE A 27 -11.82 -3.88 26.93
N SER A 28 -11.06 -4.88 26.47
CA SER A 28 -10.31 -4.78 25.22
C SER A 28 -11.22 -4.51 24.01
N TYR A 29 -12.37 -5.18 23.92
CA TYR A 29 -13.33 -4.92 22.83
C TYR A 29 -13.92 -3.52 22.90
N ILE A 30 -14.24 -3.01 24.10
CA ILE A 30 -14.75 -1.65 24.27
C ILE A 30 -13.69 -0.63 23.82
N VAL A 31 -12.46 -0.77 24.29
CA VAL A 31 -11.36 0.13 23.91
C VAL A 31 -11.10 0.10 22.40
N LEU A 32 -11.02 -1.10 21.79
CA LEU A 32 -10.84 -1.25 20.36
C LEU A 32 -12.00 -0.65 19.55
N SER A 33 -13.25 -0.82 20.02
CA SER A 33 -14.42 -0.23 19.37
C SER A 33 -14.39 1.30 19.42
N LEU A 34 -14.05 1.88 20.57
CA LEU A 34 -13.93 3.33 20.74
C LEU A 34 -12.82 3.90 19.83
N LEU A 35 -11.67 3.23 19.78
CA LEU A 35 -10.58 3.61 18.87
C LEU A 35 -11.02 3.49 17.42
N ALA A 36 -11.71 2.43 17.03
CA ALA A 36 -12.23 2.26 15.66
C ALA A 36 -13.18 3.39 15.28
N ILE A 37 -14.11 3.76 16.15
CA ILE A 37 -15.02 4.90 15.95
C ILE A 37 -14.23 6.19 15.80
N LEU A 38 -13.25 6.45 16.67
CA LEU A 38 -12.41 7.65 16.61
C LEU A 38 -11.68 7.77 15.27
N PHE A 39 -11.09 6.66 14.78
CA PHE A 39 -10.41 6.63 13.49
C PHE A 39 -11.36 6.76 12.28
N LEU A 40 -12.64 6.41 12.43
CA LEU A 40 -13.65 6.58 11.38
C LEU A 40 -14.22 8.00 11.28
N VAL A 41 -14.08 8.83 12.34
CA VAL A 41 -14.58 10.22 12.34
C VAL A 41 -14.08 11.05 11.14
N PRO A 42 -12.77 11.08 10.80
CA PRO A 42 -12.30 11.86 9.64
C PRO A 42 -12.95 11.41 8.32
N TYR A 43 -13.13 10.11 8.13
CA TYR A 43 -13.80 9.58 6.94
C TYR A 43 -15.27 9.95 6.89
N TYR A 44 -15.96 9.85 8.03
CA TYR A 44 -17.33 10.33 8.13
C TYR A 44 -17.44 11.81 7.72
N LEU A 45 -16.52 12.66 8.19
CA LEU A 45 -16.51 14.08 7.84
C LEU A 45 -16.27 14.32 6.34
N ILE A 46 -15.36 13.53 5.71
CA ILE A 46 -15.13 13.61 4.27
C ILE A 46 -16.40 13.27 3.50
N PHE A 47 -17.04 12.14 3.78
CA PHE A 47 -18.25 11.69 3.07
C PHE A 47 -19.46 12.61 3.36
N ARG A 48 -19.61 13.07 4.61
CA ARG A 48 -20.64 14.02 4.98
C ARG A 48 -20.49 15.33 4.21
N ASN A 49 -19.30 15.93 4.24
CA ASN A 49 -19.05 17.23 3.61
C ASN A 49 -19.07 17.16 2.07
N ALA A 50 -18.75 16.00 1.49
CA ALA A 50 -18.91 15.76 0.06
C ALA A 50 -20.35 15.97 -0.45
N LEU A 51 -21.33 15.73 0.42
CA LEU A 51 -22.76 15.82 0.11
C LEU A 51 -23.43 17.10 0.65
N LEU A 52 -22.65 18.08 1.13
CA LEU A 52 -23.13 19.39 1.60
C LEU A 52 -22.73 20.49 0.63
N THR A 53 -23.47 21.61 0.68
CA THR A 53 -23.09 22.86 0.02
C THR A 53 -22.01 23.60 0.83
N GLN A 54 -21.30 24.51 0.19
CA GLN A 54 -20.26 25.30 0.88
C GLN A 54 -20.81 26.13 2.06
N PRO A 55 -21.96 26.80 1.99
CA PRO A 55 -22.56 27.49 3.13
C PRO A 55 -22.90 26.55 4.29
N GLU A 56 -23.36 25.32 4.01
CA GLU A 56 -23.66 24.33 5.04
C GLU A 56 -22.41 23.82 5.73
N ILE A 57 -21.30 23.60 4.98
CA ILE A 57 -20.00 23.19 5.54
C ILE A 57 -19.45 24.26 6.48
N LEU A 58 -19.58 25.52 6.11
CA LEU A 58 -19.07 26.68 6.85
C LEU A 58 -20.03 27.17 7.96
N SER A 59 -21.24 26.59 8.05
CA SER A 59 -22.24 26.98 9.03
C SER A 59 -21.84 26.57 10.45
N PHE A 60 -22.10 27.41 11.43
CA PHE A 60 -22.02 27.07 12.86
C PHE A 60 -23.07 26.04 13.28
N LYS A 61 -24.15 25.86 12.50
CA LYS A 61 -25.16 24.82 12.76
C LYS A 61 -24.67 23.48 12.28
N TRP A 62 -24.37 22.58 13.24
CA TRP A 62 -23.89 21.25 12.90
C TRP A 62 -24.99 20.40 12.26
N VAL A 63 -24.72 19.88 11.05
CA VAL A 63 -25.58 18.95 10.31
C VAL A 63 -24.97 17.57 10.40
N TRP A 64 -25.61 16.64 11.12
CA TRP A 64 -25.11 15.27 11.24
C TRP A 64 -25.22 14.46 9.95
N LEU A 65 -26.33 14.56 9.25
CA LEU A 65 -26.57 13.88 7.98
C LEU A 65 -26.97 14.91 6.91
N PRO A 66 -26.40 14.84 5.71
CA PRO A 66 -26.75 15.70 4.59
C PRO A 66 -28.15 15.33 4.08
N ILE A 67 -29.17 16.10 4.46
CA ILE A 67 -30.55 15.89 4.05
C ILE A 67 -31.13 17.25 3.60
N PRO A 68 -31.42 17.38 2.28
CA PRO A 68 -31.18 16.44 1.18
C PRO A 68 -29.68 16.32 0.83
N PRO A 69 -29.21 15.15 0.32
CA PRO A 69 -27.83 15.00 -0.13
C PRO A 69 -27.63 15.69 -1.48
N HIS A 70 -26.56 16.46 -1.63
CA HIS A 70 -26.21 17.21 -2.84
C HIS A 70 -25.33 16.37 -3.78
N PHE A 71 -25.94 15.45 -4.53
CA PHE A 71 -25.23 14.62 -5.53
C PHE A 71 -24.74 15.41 -6.75
N GLU A 72 -25.27 16.64 -6.97
CA GLU A 72 -24.78 17.56 -7.98
C GLU A 72 -23.30 17.91 -7.80
N ASN A 73 -22.74 17.85 -6.58
CA ASN A 73 -21.32 18.03 -6.32
C ASN A 73 -20.46 17.00 -7.07
N LEU A 74 -20.96 15.79 -7.27
CA LEU A 74 -20.27 14.74 -8.05
C LEU A 74 -20.20 15.13 -9.52
N GLN A 75 -21.32 15.57 -10.10
CA GLN A 75 -21.35 16.01 -11.49
C GLN A 75 -20.48 17.25 -11.70
N ALA A 76 -20.57 18.24 -10.81
CA ALA A 76 -19.76 19.45 -10.85
C ALA A 76 -18.25 19.13 -10.81
N LEU A 77 -17.83 18.19 -9.95
CA LEU A 77 -16.43 17.75 -9.84
C LEU A 77 -15.88 17.21 -11.16
N PHE A 78 -16.64 16.38 -11.88
CA PHE A 78 -16.19 15.76 -13.13
C PHE A 78 -16.37 16.64 -14.37
N SER A 79 -17.19 17.71 -14.30
CA SER A 79 -17.36 18.68 -15.36
C SER A 79 -16.44 19.89 -15.25
N ASP A 80 -15.63 19.99 -14.18
CA ASP A 80 -14.67 21.09 -13.99
C ASP A 80 -13.43 20.88 -14.88
N GLU A 81 -13.35 21.67 -15.96
CA GLU A 81 -12.23 21.62 -16.92
C GLU A 81 -10.92 22.16 -16.32
N ALA A 82 -10.99 23.06 -15.32
CA ALA A 82 -9.81 23.60 -14.66
C ALA A 82 -9.18 22.64 -13.66
N ALA A 83 -9.95 21.64 -13.19
CA ALA A 83 -9.51 20.65 -12.25
C ALA A 83 -9.91 19.21 -12.72
N PRO A 84 -9.26 18.65 -13.76
CA PRO A 84 -9.69 17.45 -14.47
C PRO A 84 -9.57 16.18 -13.60
N MET A 85 -10.56 15.93 -12.75
CA MET A 85 -10.56 14.84 -11.77
C MET A 85 -10.43 13.46 -12.41
N ALA A 86 -11.09 13.22 -13.57
CA ALA A 86 -10.98 11.95 -14.28
C ALA A 86 -9.54 11.68 -14.77
N THR A 87 -8.85 12.72 -15.26
CA THR A 87 -7.45 12.64 -15.65
C THR A 87 -6.55 12.38 -14.43
N GLY A 88 -6.79 13.07 -13.32
CA GLY A 88 -6.07 12.87 -12.07
C GLY A 88 -6.17 11.44 -11.54
N LEU A 89 -7.37 10.87 -11.53
CA LEU A 89 -7.61 9.48 -11.11
C LEU A 89 -6.92 8.49 -12.05
N ARG A 90 -7.03 8.67 -13.37
CA ARG A 90 -6.37 7.81 -14.36
C ARG A 90 -4.85 7.84 -14.21
N ASN A 91 -4.26 9.02 -14.06
CA ASN A 91 -2.81 9.19 -13.92
C ASN A 91 -2.32 8.59 -12.59
N SER A 92 -3.04 8.84 -11.48
CA SER A 92 -2.71 8.21 -10.19
C SER A 92 -2.77 6.70 -10.26
N ALA A 93 -3.80 6.13 -10.91
CA ALA A 93 -3.91 4.69 -11.08
C ALA A 93 -2.75 4.14 -11.92
N ALA A 94 -2.42 4.77 -13.05
CA ALA A 94 -1.31 4.36 -13.90
C ALA A 94 0.03 4.43 -13.14
N VAL A 95 0.32 5.55 -12.47
CA VAL A 95 1.57 5.75 -11.72
C VAL A 95 1.65 4.75 -10.57
N ALA A 96 0.60 4.64 -9.75
CA ALA A 96 0.61 3.77 -8.57
C ALA A 96 0.72 2.29 -8.96
N ILE A 97 0.00 1.82 -9.98
CA ILE A 97 0.06 0.42 -10.43
C ILE A 97 1.45 0.10 -11.01
N ILE A 98 1.95 0.93 -11.94
CA ILE A 98 3.22 0.66 -12.62
C ILE A 98 4.38 0.74 -11.61
N GLN A 99 4.39 1.74 -10.72
CA GLN A 99 5.41 1.82 -9.67
C GLN A 99 5.33 0.64 -8.71
N THR A 100 4.14 0.25 -8.27
CA THR A 100 3.99 -0.89 -7.36
C THR A 100 4.51 -2.17 -7.98
N VAL A 101 4.04 -2.53 -9.18
CA VAL A 101 4.45 -3.76 -9.86
C VAL A 101 5.94 -3.72 -10.19
N GLY A 102 6.43 -2.63 -10.76
CA GLY A 102 7.84 -2.46 -11.14
C GLY A 102 8.76 -2.47 -9.93
N GLN A 103 8.43 -1.73 -8.87
CA GLN A 103 9.23 -1.65 -7.65
C GLN A 103 9.33 -2.99 -6.94
N ILE A 104 8.20 -3.69 -6.76
CA ILE A 104 8.17 -5.00 -6.09
C ILE A 104 8.96 -6.03 -6.91
N PHE A 105 8.80 -6.03 -8.23
CA PHE A 105 9.53 -6.95 -9.10
C PHE A 105 11.05 -6.68 -9.05
N ILE A 106 11.48 -5.42 -9.21
CA ILE A 106 12.90 -5.03 -9.17
C ILE A 106 13.49 -5.31 -7.78
N ALA A 107 12.78 -4.96 -6.70
CA ALA A 107 13.23 -5.18 -5.34
C ALA A 107 13.35 -6.68 -5.01
N SER A 108 12.42 -7.51 -5.48
CA SER A 108 12.46 -8.97 -5.32
C SER A 108 13.66 -9.56 -6.04
N LEU A 109 13.91 -9.16 -7.28
CA LEU A 109 15.11 -9.62 -8.04
C LEU A 109 16.41 -9.18 -7.36
N ALA A 110 16.48 -7.93 -6.93
CA ALA A 110 17.67 -7.42 -6.21
C ALA A 110 17.90 -8.17 -4.90
N GLY A 111 16.83 -8.39 -4.11
CA GLY A 111 16.87 -9.15 -2.87
C GLY A 111 17.33 -10.59 -3.10
N TYR A 112 16.80 -11.26 -4.14
CA TYR A 112 17.22 -12.61 -4.52
C TYR A 112 18.69 -12.67 -4.93
N GLY A 113 19.12 -11.78 -5.82
CA GLY A 113 20.50 -11.71 -6.27
C GLY A 113 21.49 -11.50 -5.12
N LEU A 114 21.16 -10.64 -4.17
CA LEU A 114 21.99 -10.34 -2.99
C LEU A 114 21.95 -11.46 -1.93
N ALA A 115 20.91 -12.30 -1.89
CA ALA A 115 20.74 -13.35 -0.88
C ALA A 115 21.30 -14.70 -1.34
N ARG A 116 21.10 -15.07 -2.62
CA ARG A 116 21.25 -16.45 -3.11
C ARG A 116 22.26 -16.64 -4.23
N ILE A 117 22.59 -15.57 -4.97
CA ILE A 117 23.60 -15.68 -6.03
C ILE A 117 24.97 -15.41 -5.43
N PRO A 118 25.92 -16.39 -5.49
CA PRO A 118 27.26 -16.20 -4.95
C PRO A 118 28.01 -15.15 -5.78
N TYR A 119 28.28 -14.01 -5.13
CA TYR A 119 29.00 -12.89 -5.73
C TYR A 119 29.91 -12.24 -4.69
N ARG A 120 31.20 -12.10 -5.01
CA ARG A 120 32.22 -11.62 -4.04
C ARG A 120 31.93 -10.24 -3.46
N TRP A 121 31.20 -9.38 -4.18
CA TRP A 121 30.86 -8.02 -3.78
C TRP A 121 29.44 -7.89 -3.21
N SER A 122 28.70 -8.98 -3.02
CA SER A 122 27.29 -8.94 -2.57
C SER A 122 27.12 -8.10 -1.31
N ASN A 123 27.98 -8.30 -0.29
CA ASN A 123 27.88 -7.52 0.95
C ASN A 123 28.25 -6.05 0.75
N VAL A 124 29.24 -5.74 -0.11
CA VAL A 124 29.61 -4.35 -0.42
C VAL A 124 28.46 -3.62 -1.09
N VAL A 125 27.84 -4.24 -2.11
CA VAL A 125 26.65 -3.69 -2.79
C VAL A 125 25.49 -3.53 -1.79
N PHE A 126 25.26 -4.52 -0.97
CA PHE A 126 24.21 -4.47 0.05
C PHE A 126 24.41 -3.32 1.05
N TYR A 127 25.62 -3.16 1.62
CA TYR A 127 25.89 -2.07 2.54
C TYR A 127 25.85 -0.70 1.83
N ALA A 128 26.34 -0.60 0.60
CA ALA A 128 26.22 0.61 -0.21
C ALA A 128 24.75 1.01 -0.44
N MET A 129 23.88 0.03 -0.71
CA MET A 129 22.43 0.26 -0.78
C MET A 129 21.87 0.76 0.56
N LEU A 130 22.22 0.12 1.68
CA LEU A 130 21.75 0.55 3.01
C LEU A 130 22.19 1.97 3.35
N LEU A 131 23.41 2.38 2.95
CA LEU A 131 23.88 3.77 3.14
C LEU A 131 22.97 4.77 2.44
N THR A 132 22.35 4.44 1.32
CA THR A 132 21.39 5.34 0.65
C THR A 132 20.16 5.63 1.50
N LEU A 133 19.74 4.72 2.40
CA LEU A 133 18.61 4.93 3.31
C LEU A 133 18.91 5.97 4.39
N MET A 134 20.18 6.23 4.68
CA MET A 134 20.60 7.25 5.66
C MET A 134 20.50 8.67 5.09
N ILE A 135 20.38 8.81 3.76
CA ILE A 135 20.26 10.12 3.11
C ILE A 135 18.77 10.52 3.11
N PRO A 136 18.41 11.63 3.79
CA PRO A 136 17.04 12.11 3.79
C PRO A 136 16.54 12.41 2.35
N GLY A 137 15.35 11.95 2.00
CA GLY A 137 14.78 12.17 0.65
C GLY A 137 14.65 13.64 0.29
N ALA A 138 14.47 14.53 1.26
CA ALA A 138 14.43 15.98 1.03
C ALA A 138 15.74 16.53 0.43
N VAL A 139 16.90 15.94 0.76
CA VAL A 139 18.21 16.37 0.25
C VAL A 139 18.37 15.94 -1.22
N THR A 140 17.85 14.78 -1.58
CA THR A 140 17.98 14.23 -2.95
C THR A 140 16.90 14.74 -3.90
N PHE A 141 15.86 15.41 -3.38
CA PHE A 141 14.70 15.86 -4.16
C PHE A 141 15.06 16.83 -5.29
N VAL A 142 15.81 17.90 -4.96
CA VAL A 142 16.23 18.91 -5.97
C VAL A 142 17.23 18.33 -6.97
N PRO A 143 18.31 17.63 -6.57
CA PRO A 143 19.19 16.94 -7.51
C PRO A 143 18.47 15.98 -8.45
N LEU A 144 17.49 15.23 -7.94
CA LEU A 144 16.69 14.31 -8.76
C LEU A 144 15.85 15.06 -9.79
N PHE A 145 15.21 16.17 -9.39
CA PHE A 145 14.48 17.03 -10.31
C PHE A 145 15.40 17.58 -11.43
N VAL A 146 16.59 18.06 -11.09
CA VAL A 146 17.58 18.56 -12.07
C VAL A 146 17.97 17.45 -13.05
N LEU A 147 18.22 16.23 -12.55
CA LEU A 147 18.51 15.08 -13.41
C LEU A 147 17.35 14.77 -14.36
N VAL A 148 16.13 14.66 -13.84
CA VAL A 148 14.93 14.36 -14.65
C VAL A 148 14.66 15.46 -15.67
N SER A 149 14.89 16.72 -15.29
CA SER A 149 14.76 17.86 -16.19
C SER A 149 15.82 17.86 -17.30
N SER A 150 17.09 17.54 -16.98
CA SER A 150 18.18 17.52 -17.95
C SER A 150 18.01 16.46 -19.05
N ILE A 151 17.30 15.36 -18.75
CA ILE A 151 16.96 14.30 -19.72
C ILE A 151 15.61 14.52 -20.41
N GLY A 152 14.95 15.68 -20.17
CA GLY A 152 13.69 16.06 -20.84
C GLY A 152 12.47 15.27 -20.37
N TRP A 153 12.46 14.74 -19.14
CA TRP A 153 11.35 13.93 -18.60
C TRP A 153 10.35 14.73 -17.77
N VAL A 154 10.54 16.04 -17.62
CA VAL A 154 9.51 16.91 -17.02
C VAL A 154 8.26 16.88 -17.90
N ASN A 155 7.11 16.90 -17.29
CA ASN A 155 5.80 16.85 -17.94
C ASN A 155 5.59 15.57 -18.80
N THR A 156 6.10 14.43 -18.29
CA THR A 156 5.94 13.10 -18.94
C THR A 156 5.60 12.02 -17.92
N LEU A 157 5.01 10.93 -18.41
CA LEU A 157 4.72 9.75 -17.57
C LEU A 157 6.00 9.08 -17.06
N GLN A 158 7.08 9.07 -17.86
CA GLN A 158 8.37 8.52 -17.46
C GLN A 158 8.96 9.28 -16.25
N GLY A 159 8.89 10.61 -16.28
CA GLY A 159 9.34 11.44 -15.16
C GLY A 159 8.55 11.23 -13.89
N LEU A 160 7.28 10.89 -13.99
CA LEU A 160 6.44 10.54 -12.84
C LEU A 160 6.79 9.16 -12.24
N ILE A 161 7.10 8.16 -13.08
CA ILE A 161 7.17 6.76 -12.68
C ILE A 161 8.61 6.30 -12.41
N VAL A 162 9.54 6.54 -13.35
CA VAL A 162 10.86 5.87 -13.35
C VAL A 162 11.69 6.16 -12.11
N PRO A 163 11.75 7.41 -11.60
CA PRO A 163 12.51 7.70 -10.38
C PRO A 163 12.06 6.91 -9.15
N GLY A 164 10.79 6.48 -9.11
CA GLY A 164 10.21 5.70 -8.02
C GLY A 164 10.29 4.18 -8.20
N LEU A 165 10.88 3.64 -9.30
CA LEU A 165 10.87 2.20 -9.56
C LEU A 165 11.81 1.38 -8.68
N PHE A 166 12.78 1.98 -8.02
CA PHE A 166 13.67 1.28 -7.11
C PHE A 166 13.51 1.76 -5.66
N ASN A 167 13.36 0.81 -4.75
CA ASN A 167 13.25 1.08 -3.32
C ASN A 167 14.21 0.17 -2.56
N THR A 168 15.23 0.78 -1.97
CA THR A 168 16.26 0.08 -1.20
C THR A 168 15.68 -0.68 -0.01
N PHE A 169 14.68 -0.10 0.69
CA PHE A 169 14.05 -0.74 1.84
C PHE A 169 13.29 -2.01 1.43
N ALA A 170 12.57 -1.98 0.30
CA ALA A 170 11.90 -3.18 -0.22
C ALA A 170 12.92 -4.26 -0.62
N ALA A 171 14.02 -3.88 -1.31
CA ALA A 171 15.09 -4.81 -1.67
C ALA A 171 15.77 -5.42 -0.44
N PHE A 172 15.98 -4.62 0.63
CA PHE A 172 16.47 -5.11 1.91
C PHE A 172 15.54 -6.17 2.52
N LEU A 173 14.23 -5.88 2.58
CA LEU A 173 13.26 -6.83 3.15
C LEU A 173 13.16 -8.12 2.34
N PHE A 174 13.19 -8.05 1.01
CA PHE A 174 13.26 -9.25 0.17
C PHE A 174 14.53 -10.05 0.40
N ARG A 175 15.69 -9.38 0.55
CA ARG A 175 16.94 -10.08 0.88
C ARG A 175 16.83 -10.83 2.21
N GLN A 176 16.29 -10.20 3.27
CA GLN A 176 16.11 -10.89 4.57
C GLN A 176 15.15 -12.06 4.42
N PHE A 177 14.02 -11.88 3.75
CA PHE A 177 13.08 -12.97 3.49
C PHE A 177 13.73 -14.15 2.77
N TYR A 178 14.51 -13.88 1.71
CA TYR A 178 15.19 -14.95 0.99
C TYR A 178 16.32 -15.59 1.78
N LEU A 179 17.02 -14.89 2.66
CA LEU A 179 18.01 -15.49 3.55
C LEU A 179 17.40 -16.47 4.55
N ASP A 180 16.18 -16.17 5.02
CA ASP A 180 15.44 -17.04 5.96
C ASP A 180 14.68 -18.17 5.26
N PHE A 181 14.62 -18.20 3.92
CA PHE A 181 13.90 -19.20 3.16
C PHE A 181 14.63 -20.57 3.25
N PRO A 182 13.90 -21.70 3.43
CA PRO A 182 14.52 -23.04 3.58
C PRO A 182 15.38 -23.45 2.38
N MET A 183 16.64 -23.78 2.64
CA MET A 183 17.58 -24.21 1.61
C MET A 183 17.20 -25.56 0.99
N ASP A 184 16.56 -26.44 1.76
CA ASP A 184 16.17 -27.79 1.29
C ASP A 184 15.26 -27.72 0.05
N LEU A 185 14.40 -26.69 -0.05
CA LEU A 185 13.54 -26.51 -1.21
C LEU A 185 14.33 -26.08 -2.46
N GLU A 186 15.37 -25.25 -2.26
CA GLU A 186 16.26 -24.85 -3.36
C GLU A 186 17.15 -26.02 -3.81
N ASP A 187 17.65 -26.82 -2.86
CA ASP A 187 18.50 -27.97 -3.16
C ASP A 187 17.72 -29.06 -3.92
N ALA A 188 16.46 -29.31 -3.54
CA ALA A 188 15.57 -30.17 -4.32
C ALA A 188 15.39 -29.64 -5.77
N GLY A 189 15.15 -28.34 -5.94
CA GLY A 189 15.05 -27.73 -7.26
C GLY A 189 16.34 -27.85 -8.09
N ARG A 190 17.52 -27.78 -7.44
CA ARG A 190 18.82 -28.00 -8.13
C ARG A 190 19.00 -29.45 -8.58
N VAL A 191 18.55 -30.41 -7.76
CA VAL A 191 18.55 -31.85 -8.16
C VAL A 191 17.64 -32.06 -9.36
N ASP A 192 16.51 -31.33 -9.43
CA ASP A 192 15.60 -31.35 -10.58
C ASP A 192 16.14 -30.55 -11.80
N GLY A 193 17.36 -30.01 -11.72
CA GLY A 193 18.04 -29.33 -12.83
C GLY A 193 17.71 -27.85 -12.98
N LEU A 194 17.06 -27.22 -11.99
CA LEU A 194 16.78 -25.79 -12.04
C LEU A 194 18.05 -24.94 -11.85
N ASN A 195 18.25 -23.97 -12.73
CA ASN A 195 19.25 -22.93 -12.57
C ASN A 195 18.72 -21.81 -11.65
N TYR A 196 19.53 -20.78 -11.35
CA TYR A 196 19.15 -19.68 -10.46
C TYR A 196 17.84 -18.98 -10.89
N TRP A 197 17.62 -18.79 -12.20
CA TRP A 197 16.37 -18.22 -12.70
C TRP A 197 15.18 -19.14 -12.49
N GLY A 198 15.37 -20.45 -12.70
CA GLY A 198 14.34 -21.48 -12.43
C GLY A 198 13.98 -21.53 -10.94
N LEU A 199 14.98 -21.54 -10.05
CA LEU A 199 14.76 -21.49 -8.59
C LEU A 199 13.98 -20.25 -8.19
N TYR A 200 14.36 -19.07 -8.69
CA TYR A 200 13.63 -17.85 -8.45
C TYR A 200 12.17 -17.93 -8.95
N ARG A 201 11.98 -18.32 -10.22
CA ARG A 201 10.68 -18.28 -10.90
C ARG A 201 9.68 -19.29 -10.36
N TYR A 202 10.14 -20.51 -10.06
CA TYR A 202 9.28 -21.65 -9.72
C TYR A 202 9.21 -21.96 -8.23
N ILE A 203 10.20 -21.56 -7.44
CA ILE A 203 10.25 -21.84 -6.01
C ILE A 203 10.11 -20.57 -5.18
N LEU A 204 11.04 -19.63 -5.29
CA LEU A 204 11.06 -18.47 -4.38
C LEU A 204 9.94 -17.46 -4.66
N LEU A 205 9.72 -17.07 -5.91
CA LEU A 205 8.73 -16.07 -6.27
C LEU A 205 7.30 -16.48 -5.85
N PRO A 206 6.80 -17.70 -6.10
CA PRO A 206 5.48 -18.11 -5.64
C PRO A 206 5.35 -18.13 -4.12
N ASN A 207 6.41 -18.50 -3.41
CA ASN A 207 6.42 -18.52 -1.95
C ASN A 207 6.60 -17.12 -1.32
N SER A 208 6.93 -16.10 -2.13
CA SER A 208 7.10 -14.70 -1.68
C SER A 208 5.81 -13.90 -1.75
N LEU A 209 4.67 -14.49 -2.13
CA LEU A 209 3.42 -13.75 -2.37
C LEU A 209 2.99 -12.91 -1.15
N GLY A 210 3.16 -13.44 0.06
CA GLY A 210 2.81 -12.71 1.29
C GLY A 210 3.58 -11.40 1.44
N ILE A 211 4.93 -11.46 1.35
CA ILE A 211 5.77 -10.26 1.45
C ILE A 211 5.57 -9.33 0.24
N MET A 212 5.36 -9.86 -0.96
CA MET A 212 5.06 -9.07 -2.16
C MET A 212 3.78 -8.27 -2.01
N MET A 213 2.72 -8.88 -1.48
CA MET A 213 1.44 -8.21 -1.24
C MET A 213 1.52 -7.17 -0.14
N ALA A 214 2.25 -7.45 0.95
CA ALA A 214 2.44 -6.50 2.05
C ALA A 214 3.22 -5.25 1.58
N LEU A 215 4.37 -5.45 0.93
CA LEU A 215 5.17 -4.35 0.39
C LEU A 215 4.46 -3.65 -0.78
N GLY A 216 3.75 -4.40 -1.61
CA GLY A 216 2.94 -3.87 -2.71
C GLY A 216 1.87 -2.92 -2.22
N LEU A 217 1.15 -3.26 -1.15
CA LEU A 217 0.16 -2.38 -0.55
C LEU A 217 0.78 -1.07 -0.04
N ILE A 218 1.90 -1.16 0.69
CA ILE A 218 2.61 0.02 1.21
C ILE A 218 3.08 0.91 0.05
N THR A 219 3.65 0.31 -0.99
CA THR A 219 4.12 1.03 -2.19
C THR A 219 2.95 1.70 -2.92
N PHE A 220 1.85 0.98 -3.10
CA PHE A 220 0.66 1.52 -3.77
C PHE A 220 0.09 2.72 -3.01
N ILE A 221 -0.09 2.60 -1.69
CA ILE A 221 -0.59 3.70 -0.84
C ILE A 221 0.37 4.91 -0.93
N GLY A 222 1.67 4.68 -0.85
CA GLY A 222 2.68 5.73 -0.96
C GLY A 222 2.65 6.45 -2.32
N SER A 223 2.58 5.68 -3.40
CA SER A 223 2.53 6.22 -4.76
C SER A 223 1.21 6.96 -5.05
N TRP A 224 0.06 6.38 -4.64
CA TRP A 224 -1.25 7.00 -4.80
C TRP A 224 -1.38 8.34 -4.06
N ASN A 225 -0.79 8.43 -2.86
CA ASN A 225 -0.80 9.64 -2.04
C ASN A 225 0.36 10.60 -2.33
N SER A 226 1.22 10.29 -3.31
CA SER A 226 2.33 11.17 -3.69
C SER A 226 1.80 12.50 -4.23
N PHE A 227 2.32 13.61 -3.69
CA PHE A 227 1.91 14.96 -4.05
C PHE A 227 3.06 15.79 -4.61
N LEU A 228 4.15 15.96 -3.85
CA LEU A 228 5.21 16.90 -4.22
C LEU A 228 5.90 16.53 -5.54
N TRP A 229 6.20 15.26 -5.77
CA TRP A 229 6.86 14.84 -6.99
C TRP A 229 5.97 15.02 -8.23
N PRO A 230 4.70 14.54 -8.24
CA PRO A 230 3.77 14.83 -9.32
C PRO A 230 3.52 16.33 -9.54
N LEU A 231 3.49 17.13 -8.49
CA LEU A 231 3.26 18.58 -8.58
C LEU A 231 4.35 19.29 -9.41
N ILE A 232 5.62 18.92 -9.23
CA ILE A 232 6.73 19.56 -9.92
C ILE A 232 7.03 18.95 -11.29
N ILE A 233 6.73 17.67 -11.49
CA ILE A 233 6.96 16.97 -12.75
C ILE A 233 5.79 17.15 -13.72
N GLY A 234 4.54 17.07 -13.22
CA GLY A 234 3.31 17.23 -14.02
C GLY A 234 2.91 18.70 -14.15
N GLN A 235 3.64 19.46 -14.94
CA GLN A 235 3.43 20.92 -15.10
C GLN A 235 2.19 21.28 -15.91
N SER A 236 1.57 20.33 -16.60
CA SER A 236 0.28 20.51 -17.28
C SER A 236 -0.79 19.61 -16.65
N ASP A 237 -2.04 20.03 -16.76
CA ASP A 237 -3.23 19.32 -16.31
C ASP A 237 -3.34 17.88 -16.84
N ARG A 238 -2.82 17.64 -18.04
CA ARG A 238 -2.70 16.31 -18.66
C ARG A 238 -1.97 15.29 -17.76
N TRP A 239 -1.01 15.73 -16.94
CA TRP A 239 -0.16 14.87 -16.12
C TRP A 239 -0.42 14.98 -14.63
N TRP A 240 -1.41 15.77 -14.23
CA TRP A 240 -1.78 15.87 -12.83
C TRP A 240 -2.26 14.52 -12.29
N THR A 241 -1.84 14.21 -11.08
CA THR A 241 -2.36 13.10 -10.28
C THR A 241 -3.53 13.58 -9.41
N VAL A 242 -4.26 12.65 -8.82
CA VAL A 242 -5.43 12.99 -7.99
C VAL A 242 -5.10 13.96 -6.85
N GLN A 243 -3.93 13.81 -6.22
CA GLN A 243 -3.51 14.68 -5.12
C GLN A 243 -3.20 16.11 -5.62
N VAL A 244 -2.66 16.23 -6.84
CA VAL A 244 -2.44 17.54 -7.47
C VAL A 244 -3.77 18.20 -7.82
N VAL A 245 -4.70 17.46 -8.41
CA VAL A 245 -6.06 17.99 -8.70
C VAL A 245 -6.75 18.43 -7.41
N LEU A 246 -6.72 17.63 -6.35
CA LEU A 246 -7.34 18.01 -5.07
C LEU A 246 -6.76 19.30 -4.50
N SER A 247 -5.48 19.56 -4.69
CA SER A 247 -4.82 20.77 -4.20
C SER A 247 -5.32 22.04 -4.90
N THR A 248 -5.89 21.94 -6.11
CA THR A 248 -6.43 23.12 -6.83
C THR A 248 -7.72 23.65 -6.23
N PHE A 249 -8.47 22.84 -5.49
CA PHE A 249 -9.71 23.25 -4.81
C PHE A 249 -9.48 24.06 -3.53
N LEU A 250 -8.25 24.09 -3.03
CA LEU A 250 -7.89 24.86 -1.84
C LEU A 250 -6.60 25.64 -2.08
N THR A 251 -6.74 26.80 -2.71
CA THR A 251 -5.65 27.75 -2.97
C THR A 251 -5.94 29.09 -2.29
N ALA A 252 -4.99 30.02 -2.35
CA ALA A 252 -5.19 31.38 -1.83
C ALA A 252 -6.32 32.14 -2.57
N GLN A 253 -6.60 31.78 -3.82
CA GLN A 253 -7.61 32.42 -4.67
C GLN A 253 -8.92 31.64 -4.75
N THR A 254 -8.87 30.33 -4.51
CA THR A 254 -10.03 29.44 -4.70
C THR A 254 -10.23 28.56 -3.48
N ILE A 255 -11.43 28.62 -2.90
CA ILE A 255 -11.86 27.71 -1.82
C ILE A 255 -13.16 27.06 -2.27
N ASN A 256 -13.06 25.81 -2.75
CA ASN A 256 -14.20 24.98 -3.15
C ASN A 256 -14.23 23.72 -2.27
N LEU A 257 -14.80 23.85 -1.08
CA LEU A 257 -14.87 22.76 -0.11
C LEU A 257 -15.72 21.58 -0.58
N PRO A 258 -16.90 21.77 -1.19
CA PRO A 258 -17.68 20.64 -1.72
C PRO A 258 -16.88 19.79 -2.73
N ALA A 259 -16.20 20.43 -3.68
CA ALA A 259 -15.37 19.73 -4.66
C ALA A 259 -14.17 19.03 -4.01
N LEU A 260 -13.51 19.68 -3.05
CA LEU A 260 -12.41 19.09 -2.29
C LEU A 260 -12.86 17.83 -1.54
N PHE A 261 -13.95 17.90 -0.78
CA PHE A 261 -14.44 16.77 -0.01
C PHE A 261 -15.00 15.66 -0.91
N MET A 262 -15.71 16.00 -2.00
CA MET A 262 -16.20 15.02 -2.96
C MET A 262 -15.04 14.32 -3.67
N GLY A 263 -14.04 15.08 -4.11
CA GLY A 263 -12.82 14.52 -4.71
C GLY A 263 -12.03 13.64 -3.74
N ALA A 264 -11.90 14.06 -2.47
CA ALA A 264 -11.25 13.27 -1.43
C ALA A 264 -12.02 11.96 -1.13
N ALA A 265 -13.36 12.01 -1.07
CA ALA A 265 -14.21 10.83 -0.90
C ALA A 265 -13.98 9.82 -2.02
N ILE A 266 -13.89 10.27 -3.28
CA ILE A 266 -13.60 9.40 -4.44
C ILE A 266 -12.15 8.89 -4.38
N ALA A 267 -11.18 9.74 -4.03
CA ALA A 267 -9.77 9.37 -3.97
C ALA A 267 -9.46 8.32 -2.89
N VAL A 268 -10.28 8.21 -1.85
CA VAL A 268 -10.13 7.19 -0.80
C VAL A 268 -10.62 5.80 -1.27
N LEU A 269 -11.59 5.72 -2.19
CA LEU A 269 -12.20 4.45 -2.59
C LEU A 269 -11.20 3.41 -3.13
N PRO A 270 -10.25 3.73 -4.04
CA PRO A 270 -9.26 2.76 -4.50
C PRO A 270 -8.38 2.22 -3.37
N LEU A 271 -8.02 3.06 -2.39
CA LEU A 271 -7.23 2.63 -1.24
C LEU A 271 -7.98 1.63 -0.37
N VAL A 272 -9.28 1.90 -0.11
CA VAL A 272 -10.15 0.99 0.64
C VAL A 272 -10.32 -0.34 -0.09
N ILE A 273 -10.58 -0.30 -1.39
CA ILE A 273 -10.75 -1.51 -2.22
C ILE A 273 -9.49 -2.39 -2.19
N ILE A 274 -8.32 -1.78 -2.41
CA ILE A 274 -7.05 -2.52 -2.40
C ILE A 274 -6.73 -3.05 -1.00
N PHE A 275 -7.00 -2.27 0.05
CA PHE A 275 -6.81 -2.73 1.43
C PHE A 275 -7.69 -3.95 1.75
N ILE A 276 -8.98 -3.91 1.41
CA ILE A 276 -9.90 -5.04 1.62
C ILE A 276 -9.43 -6.27 0.84
N ALA A 277 -8.94 -6.10 -0.39
CA ALA A 277 -8.42 -7.21 -1.19
C ALA A 277 -7.11 -7.79 -0.63
N ALA A 278 -6.23 -6.95 -0.08
CA ALA A 278 -4.89 -7.34 0.38
C ALA A 278 -4.82 -7.72 1.87
N GLN A 279 -5.79 -7.36 2.72
CA GLN A 279 -5.72 -7.52 4.18
C GLN A 279 -5.43 -8.95 4.64
N ARG A 280 -5.96 -9.97 3.96
CA ARG A 280 -5.72 -11.38 4.30
C ARG A 280 -4.24 -11.75 4.22
N TYR A 281 -3.52 -11.25 3.23
CA TYR A 281 -2.08 -11.53 3.04
C TYR A 281 -1.21 -10.83 4.08
N ILE A 282 -1.66 -9.66 4.58
CA ILE A 282 -0.97 -8.93 5.66
C ILE A 282 -1.08 -9.72 6.96
N VAL A 283 -2.29 -10.20 7.29
CA VAL A 283 -2.52 -10.98 8.52
C VAL A 283 -1.73 -12.29 8.50
N GLU A 284 -1.72 -13.00 7.39
CA GLU A 284 -0.94 -14.25 7.21
C GLU A 284 0.57 -14.00 7.33
N GLY A 285 1.09 -12.91 6.73
CA GLY A 285 2.52 -12.55 6.80
C GLY A 285 2.99 -12.21 8.22
N VAL A 286 2.17 -11.52 9.00
CA VAL A 286 2.48 -11.18 10.40
C VAL A 286 2.41 -12.40 11.32
N THR A 287 1.44 -13.29 11.10
CA THR A 287 1.30 -14.51 11.91
C THR A 287 2.42 -15.51 11.65
N ALA A 288 2.91 -15.61 10.41
CA ALA A 288 4.04 -16.49 10.07
C ALA A 288 5.36 -16.03 10.74
N SER A 289 5.55 -14.75 10.97
CA SER A 289 6.71 -14.19 11.68
C SER A 289 6.58 -14.28 13.22
N GLY A 290 5.38 -14.44 13.75
CA GLY A 290 5.08 -14.49 15.19
C GLY A 290 5.16 -15.88 15.83
N ILE A 291 5.27 -16.97 15.04
CA ILE A 291 5.36 -18.36 15.56
C ILE A 291 6.85 -18.80 15.56
N LYS A 292 7.69 -18.04 16.24
CA LYS A 292 8.99 -18.52 16.76
C LYS A 292 8.99 -18.32 18.27
N GLY A 293 8.28 -19.19 18.96
CA GLY A 293 8.27 -19.30 20.39
C GLY A 293 7.79 -20.67 20.82
#